data_2bcb8f4a8139a0db0898ef6ab111f1c3
#
_entry.id   2bcb8f4a8139a0db0898ef6ab111f1c3
#
_cell.length_a   1.000
_cell.length_b   1.000
_cell.length_c   1.000
_cell.angle_alpha   90.00
_cell.angle_beta   90.00
_cell.angle_gamma   90.00
#
_symmetry.space_group_name_H-M   'P 1'
#
loop_
_entity.id
_entity.type
_entity.pdbx_description
1 polymer ?
#
loop_
_entity_poly.entity_id
_entity_poly.type
_entity_poly.pdbx_seq_one_letter_code
_entity_poly.pdbx_strand_id
1 'polypeptide(L)'
;MDNLKKVGLTALAGSLAMASANAAEMTVSGASVLTYTSEDGTEVTGNPFGMKTNIAFTASGDVNGYTVSYMQTSVDQFAGMSSARLTVDMGDMGVIAFDQGSGSGLATIDDKTPTAAEEIWDGLDTTTSGRVGSAGSAGVFNYVKTISGVTINAAARKGSGTSNSDGSSSGVGQGAYDVALTTDGSLIGVDGLAMGAGYGKAEVQIPTGLANSGDEGDKEDVTAFVNYTYGPVTIGYQESAEDAGGNGGTNEYAQRWGIAFNVNDNLSISYGEAETEFAKASSAHVTEDIEGFAIAYTMGSMKIAGNMNDAANMAGSDGSNDEMTEIALSFAF
;
A
#
# COMPACT_ATOMS: atom_id res chain seq x y z
N MET A 1 38.18 24.96 1.16
CA MET A 1 37.23 23.82 1.33
C MET A 1 36.50 23.42 0.06
N ASP A 2 36.37 24.30 -0.93
CA ASP A 2 35.58 24.01 -2.16
C ASP A 2 36.25 23.05 -3.16
N ASN A 3 37.55 22.95 -3.16
CA ASN A 3 38.27 22.07 -4.10
C ASN A 3 38.19 20.58 -3.71
N LEU A 4 38.12 20.26 -2.41
CA LEU A 4 37.93 18.88 -1.95
C LEU A 4 36.53 18.33 -2.25
N LYS A 5 35.51 19.19 -2.15
CA LYS A 5 34.13 18.80 -2.55
C LYS A 5 34.01 18.52 -4.03
N LYS A 6 34.65 19.35 -4.89
CA LYS A 6 34.66 19.17 -6.33
C LYS A 6 35.40 17.90 -6.76
N VAL A 7 36.52 17.58 -6.13
CA VAL A 7 37.28 16.33 -6.39
C VAL A 7 36.46 15.11 -5.96
N GLY A 8 35.77 15.15 -4.83
CA GLY A 8 34.90 14.07 -4.36
C GLY A 8 33.73 13.80 -5.29
N LEU A 9 33.05 14.86 -5.77
CA LEU A 9 31.94 14.72 -6.72
C LEU A 9 32.41 14.17 -8.09
N THR A 10 33.56 14.61 -8.57
CA THR A 10 34.11 14.17 -9.86
C THR A 10 34.58 12.71 -9.79
N ALA A 11 35.14 12.29 -8.67
CA ALA A 11 35.53 10.90 -8.44
C ALA A 11 34.30 9.98 -8.32
N LEU A 12 33.25 10.43 -7.64
CA LEU A 12 31.97 9.69 -7.52
C LEU A 12 31.27 9.60 -8.87
N ALA A 13 31.18 10.70 -9.64
CA ALA A 13 30.61 10.70 -10.99
C ALA A 13 31.40 9.82 -11.95
N GLY A 14 32.73 9.80 -11.85
CA GLY A 14 33.60 8.92 -12.62
C GLY A 14 33.44 7.44 -12.27
N SER A 15 33.28 7.12 -10.97
CA SER A 15 33.05 5.74 -10.52
C SER A 15 31.65 5.24 -10.90
N LEU A 16 30.63 6.10 -10.85
CA LEU A 16 29.28 5.81 -11.31
C LEU A 16 29.24 5.58 -12.83
N ALA A 17 29.97 6.36 -13.61
CA ALA A 17 30.07 6.14 -15.06
C ALA A 17 30.82 4.84 -15.42
N MET A 18 31.79 4.43 -14.62
CA MET A 18 32.50 3.15 -14.78
C MET A 18 31.67 1.95 -14.33
N ALA A 19 30.84 2.11 -13.29
CA ALA A 19 29.91 1.07 -12.85
C ALA A 19 28.77 0.85 -13.86
N SER A 20 28.29 1.90 -14.50
CA SER A 20 27.28 1.80 -15.56
C SER A 20 27.80 1.11 -16.85
N ALA A 21 29.12 1.07 -17.06
CA ALA A 21 29.75 0.31 -18.15
C ALA A 21 29.80 -1.20 -17.91
N ASN A 22 29.54 -1.66 -16.67
CA ASN A 22 29.49 -3.07 -16.26
C ASN A 22 28.07 -3.59 -16.03
N ALA A 23 27.11 -3.18 -16.88
CA ALA A 23 25.78 -3.76 -17.02
C ALA A 23 24.80 -3.49 -15.87
N ALA A 24 24.44 -2.24 -15.66
CA ALA A 24 23.12 -1.98 -15.08
C ALA A 24 22.06 -2.40 -16.11
N GLU A 25 21.28 -3.41 -15.80
CA GLU A 25 20.13 -3.77 -16.59
C GLU A 25 19.03 -2.74 -16.35
N MET A 26 18.57 -2.09 -17.44
CA MET A 26 17.44 -1.17 -17.35
C MET A 26 16.26 -1.79 -18.11
N THR A 27 15.11 -1.85 -17.43
CA THR A 27 13.87 -2.33 -18.03
C THR A 27 12.79 -1.26 -17.94
N VAL A 28 11.90 -1.30 -18.92
CA VAL A 28 10.67 -0.51 -18.92
C VAL A 28 9.53 -1.51 -19.05
N SER A 29 8.53 -1.37 -18.19
CA SER A 29 7.30 -2.14 -18.24
C SER A 29 6.11 -1.23 -18.01
N GLY A 30 4.92 -1.67 -18.38
CA GLY A 30 3.76 -0.84 -18.20
C GLY A 30 2.46 -1.57 -18.42
N ALA A 31 1.39 -0.86 -18.10
CA ALA A 31 0.03 -1.28 -18.37
C ALA A 31 -0.82 -0.08 -18.77
N SER A 32 -1.86 -0.32 -19.55
CA SER A 32 -2.92 0.63 -19.82
C SER A 32 -4.25 -0.02 -19.52
N VAL A 33 -5.12 0.70 -18.83
CA VAL A 33 -6.45 0.25 -18.44
C VAL A 33 -7.46 1.23 -19.01
N LEU A 34 -8.47 0.71 -19.72
CA LEU A 34 -9.67 1.45 -20.10
C LEU A 34 -10.78 1.01 -19.18
N THR A 35 -11.46 1.96 -18.55
CA THR A 35 -12.57 1.68 -17.63
C THR A 35 -13.89 2.23 -18.18
N TYR A 36 -14.96 1.56 -17.81
CA TYR A 36 -16.34 2.05 -17.86
C TYR A 36 -16.90 1.92 -16.45
N THR A 37 -17.25 3.05 -15.84
CA THR A 37 -17.71 3.12 -14.45
C THR A 37 -19.10 3.72 -14.40
N SER A 38 -20.00 3.12 -13.62
CA SER A 38 -21.31 3.63 -13.29
C SER A 38 -21.41 3.76 -11.78
N GLU A 39 -21.85 4.90 -11.32
CA GLU A 39 -21.96 5.29 -9.91
C GLU A 39 -23.40 5.66 -9.60
N ASP A 40 -23.85 5.37 -8.38
CA ASP A 40 -25.14 5.75 -7.81
C ASP A 40 -24.94 6.06 -6.31
N GLY A 41 -25.95 6.54 -5.63
CA GLY A 41 -25.87 6.92 -4.22
C GLY A 41 -25.55 8.39 -4.02
N THR A 42 -24.37 8.70 -3.51
CA THR A 42 -23.90 10.10 -3.31
C THR A 42 -23.43 10.76 -4.58
N GLU A 43 -23.11 9.97 -5.59
CA GLU A 43 -22.58 10.43 -6.87
C GLU A 43 -23.55 10.20 -8.04
N VAL A 44 -23.28 10.88 -9.11
CA VAL A 44 -24.00 10.71 -10.38
C VAL A 44 -22.99 10.47 -11.48
N THR A 45 -23.11 9.37 -12.18
CA THR A 45 -22.27 9.03 -13.33
C THR A 45 -22.19 10.20 -14.31
N GLY A 46 -20.99 10.77 -14.47
CA GLY A 46 -20.70 11.78 -15.48
C GLY A 46 -20.29 11.13 -16.82
N ASN A 47 -19.05 11.35 -17.25
CA ASN A 47 -18.47 10.60 -18.36
C ASN A 47 -18.01 9.23 -17.81
N PRO A 48 -18.62 8.11 -18.23
CA PRO A 48 -18.33 6.81 -17.64
C PRO A 48 -16.98 6.22 -18.08
N PHE A 49 -16.32 6.82 -19.07
CA PHE A 49 -15.08 6.27 -19.63
C PHE A 49 -13.85 6.91 -19.00
N GLY A 50 -12.98 6.08 -18.45
CA GLY A 50 -11.69 6.43 -17.90
C GLY A 50 -10.55 5.69 -18.58
N MET A 51 -9.34 6.22 -18.47
CA MET A 51 -8.12 5.54 -18.87
C MET A 51 -7.01 5.82 -17.86
N LYS A 52 -6.39 4.76 -17.37
CA LYS A 52 -5.22 4.79 -16.50
C LYS A 52 -4.04 4.18 -17.20
N THR A 53 -2.86 4.76 -17.02
CA THR A 53 -1.60 4.19 -17.49
C THR A 53 -0.63 4.07 -16.33
N ASN A 54 0.15 3.01 -16.34
CA ASN A 54 1.24 2.81 -15.40
C ASN A 54 2.50 2.46 -16.19
N ILE A 55 3.58 3.22 -15.98
CA ILE A 55 4.88 2.94 -16.58
C ILE A 55 5.91 2.86 -15.46
N ALA A 56 6.64 1.76 -15.41
CA ALA A 56 7.72 1.53 -14.47
C ALA A 56 9.07 1.49 -15.19
N PHE A 57 10.02 2.25 -14.67
CA PHE A 57 11.42 2.20 -15.04
C PHE A 57 12.18 1.53 -13.90
N THR A 58 12.91 0.46 -14.19
CA THR A 58 13.76 -0.20 -13.20
C THR A 58 15.18 -0.28 -13.71
N ALA A 59 16.14 -0.11 -12.81
CA ALA A 59 17.56 -0.32 -13.08
C ALA A 59 18.16 -1.14 -11.94
N SER A 60 19.02 -2.11 -12.25
CA SER A 60 19.69 -2.91 -11.23
C SER A 60 21.13 -3.23 -11.65
N GLY A 61 22.00 -3.39 -10.66
CA GLY A 61 23.39 -3.77 -10.89
C GLY A 61 24.05 -4.25 -9.59
N ASP A 62 25.17 -4.95 -9.74
CA ASP A 62 26.00 -5.35 -8.60
C ASP A 62 26.95 -4.21 -8.18
N VAL A 63 26.99 -3.95 -6.88
CA VAL A 63 27.93 -2.99 -6.26
C VAL A 63 28.60 -3.67 -5.09
N ASN A 64 29.85 -4.07 -5.25
CA ASN A 64 30.65 -4.75 -4.23
C ASN A 64 30.01 -6.03 -3.66
N GLY A 65 29.33 -6.81 -4.51
CA GLY A 65 28.67 -8.04 -4.13
C GLY A 65 27.25 -7.89 -3.57
N TYR A 66 26.72 -6.67 -3.59
CA TYR A 66 25.31 -6.39 -3.25
C TYR A 66 24.53 -6.00 -4.52
N THR A 67 23.32 -6.49 -4.65
CA THR A 67 22.43 -6.03 -5.72
C THR A 67 21.79 -4.70 -5.31
N VAL A 68 22.12 -3.65 -6.06
CA VAL A 68 21.49 -2.33 -5.91
C VAL A 68 20.49 -2.15 -7.04
N SER A 69 19.26 -1.80 -6.69
CA SER A 69 18.20 -1.54 -7.66
C SER A 69 17.48 -0.23 -7.39
N TYR A 70 17.03 0.39 -8.46
CA TYR A 70 16.19 1.57 -8.43
C TYR A 70 14.94 1.33 -9.26
N MET A 71 13.78 1.69 -8.73
CA MET A 71 12.50 1.69 -9.42
C MET A 71 11.89 3.08 -9.36
N GLN A 72 11.27 3.48 -10.43
CA GLN A 72 10.42 4.68 -10.50
C GLN A 72 9.19 4.36 -11.33
N THR A 73 8.02 4.73 -10.83
CA THR A 73 6.75 4.57 -11.54
C THR A 73 6.09 5.90 -11.81
N SER A 74 5.37 5.98 -12.92
CA SER A 74 4.41 7.02 -13.22
C SER A 74 3.06 6.36 -13.41
N VAL A 75 2.06 6.78 -12.66
CA VAL A 75 0.67 6.36 -12.83
C VAL A 75 -0.14 7.51 -13.37
N ASP A 76 -1.21 7.20 -14.06
CA ASP A 76 -2.09 8.10 -14.76
C ASP A 76 -1.45 8.84 -15.94
N GLN A 77 -2.31 9.32 -16.84
CA GLN A 77 -1.91 10.08 -18.02
C GLN A 77 -1.33 11.40 -17.58
N PHE A 78 -0.23 11.82 -17.82
CA PHE A 78 0.34 13.14 -17.46
C PHE A 78 0.60 13.37 -15.96
N ALA A 79 0.35 12.40 -15.10
CA ALA A 79 0.81 12.49 -13.73
C ALA A 79 2.34 12.41 -13.69
N GLY A 80 2.92 13.07 -12.74
CA GLY A 80 4.35 12.98 -12.46
C GLY A 80 4.73 11.59 -11.93
N MET A 81 5.88 11.52 -11.29
CA MET A 81 6.30 10.32 -10.57
C MET A 81 5.33 10.01 -9.43
N SER A 82 4.80 8.79 -9.39
CA SER A 82 3.92 8.34 -8.31
C SER A 82 4.68 7.67 -7.18
N SER A 83 5.70 6.89 -7.51
CA SER A 83 6.54 6.22 -6.53
C SER A 83 7.97 6.02 -7.03
N ALA A 84 8.90 5.94 -6.09
CA ALA A 84 10.29 5.57 -6.35
C ALA A 84 10.85 4.77 -5.18
N ARG A 85 11.76 3.84 -5.44
CA ARG A 85 12.41 3.04 -4.43
C ARG A 85 13.85 2.74 -4.80
N LEU A 86 14.77 3.04 -3.89
CA LEU A 86 16.16 2.60 -3.96
C LEU A 86 16.33 1.42 -3.01
N THR A 87 16.83 0.30 -3.51
CA THR A 87 16.97 -0.95 -2.75
C THR A 87 18.42 -1.44 -2.79
N VAL A 88 18.89 -1.96 -1.66
CA VAL A 88 20.16 -2.67 -1.53
C VAL A 88 19.87 -4.04 -0.94
N ASP A 89 19.98 -5.06 -1.77
CA ASP A 89 19.89 -6.46 -1.36
C ASP A 89 21.27 -6.95 -0.91
N MET A 90 21.37 -7.31 0.36
CA MET A 90 22.61 -7.76 1.01
C MET A 90 22.64 -9.28 1.22
N GLY A 91 21.77 -10.02 0.50
CA GLY A 91 21.65 -11.47 0.63
C GLY A 91 21.18 -11.89 2.03
N ASP A 92 21.98 -12.75 2.69
CA ASP A 92 21.65 -13.25 4.03
C ASP A 92 21.49 -12.18 5.11
N MET A 93 21.95 -10.97 4.88
CA MET A 93 21.77 -9.85 5.81
C MET A 93 20.41 -9.16 5.63
N GLY A 94 19.63 -9.48 4.59
CA GLY A 94 18.36 -8.87 4.29
C GLY A 94 18.45 -7.72 3.30
N VAL A 95 17.35 -7.02 3.13
CA VAL A 95 17.18 -5.96 2.14
C VAL A 95 16.90 -4.63 2.85
N ILE A 96 17.67 -3.60 2.54
CA ILE A 96 17.39 -2.23 2.97
C ILE A 96 16.86 -1.45 1.76
N ALA A 97 15.84 -0.63 1.97
CA ALA A 97 15.35 0.28 0.95
C ALA A 97 15.06 1.67 1.51
N PHE A 98 15.14 2.66 0.62
CA PHE A 98 14.55 3.99 0.83
C PHE A 98 13.34 4.11 -0.11
N ASP A 99 12.18 4.33 0.48
CA ASP A 99 10.89 4.25 -0.20
C ASP A 99 10.22 5.62 -0.32
N GLN A 100 9.65 5.86 -1.48
CA GLN A 100 8.92 7.05 -1.86
C GLN A 100 7.60 6.64 -2.55
N GLY A 101 6.68 6.01 -1.82
CA GLY A 101 5.34 5.72 -2.30
C GLY A 101 5.09 4.28 -2.80
N SER A 102 6.01 3.34 -2.59
CA SER A 102 5.80 1.94 -3.03
C SER A 102 5.29 1.00 -1.93
N GLY A 103 5.17 1.50 -0.69
CA GLY A 103 4.70 0.74 0.47
C GLY A 103 5.81 0.00 1.21
N SER A 104 5.83 0.15 2.53
CA SER A 104 6.83 -0.43 3.43
C SER A 104 6.21 -0.77 4.77
N GLY A 105 6.84 -1.68 5.52
CA GLY A 105 6.41 -2.01 6.87
C GLY A 105 4.97 -2.54 6.92
N LEU A 106 4.16 -1.92 7.76
CA LEU A 106 2.76 -2.31 8.01
C LEU A 106 1.88 -2.18 6.76
N ALA A 107 2.13 -1.17 5.90
CA ALA A 107 1.38 -0.99 4.66
C ALA A 107 1.55 -2.16 3.65
N THR A 108 2.44 -3.10 3.90
CA THR A 108 2.54 -4.32 3.08
C THR A 108 1.49 -5.38 3.43
N ILE A 109 0.75 -5.18 4.51
CA ILE A 109 -0.29 -6.10 4.98
C ILE A 109 -1.60 -5.37 5.33
N ASP A 110 -1.83 -4.17 4.79
CA ASP A 110 -3.02 -3.37 5.07
C ASP A 110 -4.29 -3.91 4.39
N ASP A 111 -4.15 -4.66 3.31
CA ASP A 111 -5.23 -5.24 2.52
C ASP A 111 -4.91 -6.69 2.10
N LYS A 112 -5.35 -7.67 2.87
CA LYS A 112 -5.00 -9.07 2.64
C LYS A 112 -6.19 -10.01 2.40
N THR A 113 -7.40 -9.48 2.31
CA THR A 113 -8.56 -10.30 1.93
C THR A 113 -8.49 -10.68 0.44
N PRO A 114 -8.81 -11.95 0.07
CA PRO A 114 -8.71 -12.40 -1.30
C PRO A 114 -9.77 -11.77 -2.21
N THR A 115 -9.34 -11.29 -3.37
CA THR A 115 -10.19 -10.71 -4.41
C THR A 115 -9.80 -11.23 -5.81
N ALA A 116 -10.74 -11.22 -6.76
CA ALA A 116 -10.49 -11.58 -8.16
C ALA A 116 -10.00 -10.40 -9.00
N ALA A 117 -10.32 -9.18 -8.61
CA ALA A 117 -9.96 -7.97 -9.36
C ALA A 117 -9.50 -6.85 -8.42
N GLU A 118 -10.30 -5.84 -8.19
CA GLU A 118 -10.01 -4.75 -7.25
C GLU A 118 -10.60 -5.09 -5.87
N GLU A 119 -10.25 -4.31 -4.86
CA GLU A 119 -10.79 -4.41 -3.50
C GLU A 119 -12.27 -3.99 -3.47
N ILE A 120 -13.01 -4.47 -2.46
CA ILE A 120 -14.45 -4.21 -2.33
C ILE A 120 -14.80 -2.74 -2.03
N TRP A 121 -13.83 -1.91 -1.64
CA TRP A 121 -13.99 -0.46 -1.42
C TRP A 121 -13.50 0.39 -2.60
N ASP A 122 -12.96 -0.23 -3.65
CA ASP A 122 -12.46 0.51 -4.81
C ASP A 122 -13.61 1.20 -5.54
N GLY A 123 -13.40 2.48 -5.88
CA GLY A 123 -14.38 3.33 -6.53
C GLY A 123 -15.48 3.88 -5.62
N LEU A 124 -15.54 3.54 -4.35
CA LEU A 124 -16.48 4.11 -3.40
C LEU A 124 -15.91 5.36 -2.72
N ASP A 125 -16.77 6.32 -2.37
CA ASP A 125 -16.43 7.56 -1.67
C ASP A 125 -16.09 7.36 -0.18
N THR A 126 -15.73 6.16 0.21
CA THR A 126 -15.28 5.89 1.57
C THR A 126 -13.90 6.46 1.81
N THR A 127 -13.70 7.06 2.98
CA THR A 127 -12.37 7.50 3.44
C THR A 127 -11.58 6.37 4.08
N THR A 128 -12.26 5.27 4.41
CA THR A 128 -11.69 4.14 5.11
C THR A 128 -11.69 2.91 4.22
N SER A 129 -10.53 2.48 3.87
CA SER A 129 -10.32 1.18 3.22
C SER A 129 -9.90 0.11 4.23
N GLY A 130 -10.03 0.39 5.54
CA GLY A 130 -9.49 -0.43 6.63
C GLY A 130 -7.97 -0.54 6.59
N ARG A 131 -7.29 0.34 5.86
CA ARG A 131 -5.84 0.36 5.76
C ARG A 131 -5.22 0.91 7.02
N VAL A 132 -4.08 0.38 7.39
CA VAL A 132 -3.26 0.83 8.51
C VAL A 132 -1.83 1.07 8.03
N GLY A 133 -1.15 2.03 8.62
CA GLY A 133 0.23 2.32 8.26
C GLY A 133 0.75 3.59 8.90
N SER A 134 1.55 3.46 9.93
CA SER A 134 2.08 4.57 10.70
C SER A 134 3.29 5.24 10.08
N ALA A 135 4.25 4.47 9.56
CA ALA A 135 5.42 5.05 8.89
C ALA A 135 5.05 5.71 7.57
N GLY A 136 3.95 5.28 6.97
CA GLY A 136 3.51 5.74 5.66
C GLY A 136 4.41 5.22 4.53
N SER A 137 4.27 5.82 3.35
CA SER A 137 4.96 5.35 2.14
C SER A 137 5.95 6.36 1.55
N ALA A 138 6.23 7.48 2.22
CA ALA A 138 7.02 8.54 1.62
C ALA A 138 8.19 8.97 2.55
N GLY A 139 9.42 8.88 2.03
CA GLY A 139 10.62 9.20 2.78
C GLY A 139 10.96 8.18 3.87
N VAL A 140 10.70 6.91 3.62
CA VAL A 140 10.75 5.82 4.60
C VAL A 140 11.97 4.94 4.39
N PHE A 141 12.72 4.65 5.44
CA PHE A 141 13.68 3.54 5.44
C PHE A 141 12.94 2.26 5.77
N ASN A 142 13.15 1.24 4.95
CA ASN A 142 12.53 -0.07 5.08
C ASN A 142 13.60 -1.15 5.18
N TYR A 143 13.37 -2.13 6.05
CA TYR A 143 14.21 -3.32 6.17
C TYR A 143 13.36 -4.57 6.11
N VAL A 144 13.75 -5.50 5.24
CA VAL A 144 13.06 -6.79 5.06
C VAL A 144 14.03 -7.93 5.27
N LYS A 145 13.63 -8.89 6.07
CA LYS A 145 14.39 -10.13 6.26
C LYS A 145 13.48 -11.30 6.62
N THR A 146 13.73 -12.45 5.99
CA THR A 146 13.10 -13.71 6.38
C THR A 146 14.03 -14.50 7.31
N ILE A 147 13.52 -14.92 8.46
CA ILE A 147 14.21 -15.73 9.45
C ILE A 147 13.32 -16.93 9.79
N SER A 148 13.80 -18.13 9.51
CA SER A 148 13.07 -19.38 9.83
C SER A 148 11.62 -19.41 9.34
N GLY A 149 11.35 -18.88 8.14
CA GLY A 149 10.01 -18.87 7.55
C GLY A 149 9.12 -17.69 7.98
N VAL A 150 9.60 -16.82 8.87
CA VAL A 150 8.92 -15.56 9.20
C VAL A 150 9.61 -14.40 8.47
N THR A 151 8.86 -13.65 7.69
CA THR A 151 9.34 -12.42 7.07
C THR A 151 9.01 -11.23 7.97
N ILE A 152 10.04 -10.49 8.31
CA ILE A 152 9.97 -9.23 9.05
C ILE A 152 10.06 -8.10 8.02
N ASN A 153 9.11 -7.18 8.02
CA ASN A 153 9.14 -5.96 7.24
C ASN A 153 9.00 -4.78 8.20
N ALA A 154 10.08 -4.06 8.43
CA ALA A 154 10.13 -2.94 9.38
C ALA A 154 10.38 -1.64 8.63
N ALA A 155 9.65 -0.59 8.98
CA ALA A 155 9.76 0.71 8.37
C ALA A 155 9.90 1.82 9.42
N ALA A 156 10.63 2.87 9.08
CA ALA A 156 10.78 4.04 9.93
C ALA A 156 11.07 5.29 9.11
N ARG A 157 10.55 6.42 9.57
CA ARG A 157 10.86 7.75 9.03
C ARG A 157 11.09 8.76 10.14
N LYS A 158 11.81 9.81 9.81
CA LYS A 158 11.98 10.99 10.67
C LYS A 158 11.29 12.18 10.02
N GLY A 159 10.28 12.69 10.68
CA GLY A 159 9.48 13.82 10.17
C GLY A 159 8.30 13.37 9.29
N SER A 160 7.40 14.31 8.99
CA SER A 160 6.12 14.08 8.31
C SER A 160 6.14 14.44 6.81
N GLY A 161 7.25 14.87 6.28
CA GLY A 161 7.36 15.29 4.89
C GLY A 161 8.37 14.48 4.11
N THR A 162 8.27 14.56 2.79
CA THR A 162 9.22 13.99 1.85
C THR A 162 10.05 15.07 1.18
N SER A 163 11.27 14.74 0.81
CA SER A 163 12.09 15.56 -0.05
C SER A 163 12.55 14.76 -1.25
N ASN A 164 12.27 15.30 -2.45
CA ASN A 164 12.73 14.72 -3.72
C ASN A 164 13.99 15.43 -4.24
N SER A 165 14.57 16.33 -3.45
CA SER A 165 15.74 17.12 -3.83
C SER A 165 16.90 16.80 -2.93
N ASP A 166 18.08 16.67 -3.52
CA ASP A 166 19.32 16.51 -2.78
C ASP A 166 19.55 17.68 -1.81
N GLY A 167 19.87 17.34 -0.56
CA GLY A 167 20.18 18.33 0.49
C GLY A 167 18.98 19.15 0.98
N SER A 168 17.75 18.84 0.55
CA SER A 168 16.56 19.50 1.08
C SER A 168 15.88 18.65 2.17
N SER A 169 15.17 19.32 3.05
CA SER A 169 14.34 18.72 4.08
C SER A 169 12.96 19.36 4.09
N SER A 170 11.94 18.58 4.38
CA SER A 170 10.56 19.04 4.45
C SER A 170 9.81 18.38 5.61
N GLY A 171 8.68 18.99 5.98
CA GLY A 171 7.84 18.50 7.07
C GLY A 171 8.29 18.91 8.46
N VAL A 172 7.52 18.53 9.44
CA VAL A 172 7.80 18.75 10.86
C VAL A 172 8.48 17.54 11.48
N GLY A 173 9.15 17.72 12.60
CA GLY A 173 10.07 16.77 13.19
C GLY A 173 9.46 15.55 13.88
N GLN A 174 8.31 15.08 13.42
CA GLN A 174 7.61 13.91 13.94
C GLN A 174 8.17 12.63 13.33
N GLY A 175 8.38 11.62 14.17
CA GLY A 175 8.84 10.30 13.74
C GLY A 175 7.68 9.33 13.60
N ALA A 176 7.90 8.25 12.83
CA ALA A 176 7.00 7.13 12.78
C ALA A 176 7.79 5.84 12.50
N TYR A 177 7.28 4.74 13.01
CA TYR A 177 7.79 3.40 12.73
C TYR A 177 6.66 2.40 12.71
N ASP A 178 6.86 1.33 11.98
CA ASP A 178 5.98 0.17 12.01
C ASP A 178 6.73 -1.11 11.67
N VAL A 179 6.09 -2.24 11.96
CA VAL A 179 6.60 -3.56 11.66
C VAL A 179 5.45 -4.49 11.29
N ALA A 180 5.65 -5.24 10.21
CA ALA A 180 4.80 -6.35 9.82
C ALA A 180 5.59 -7.67 9.90
N LEU A 181 4.94 -8.71 10.39
CA LEU A 181 5.43 -10.08 10.41
C LEU A 181 4.48 -10.93 9.56
N THR A 182 5.02 -11.65 8.60
CA THR A 182 4.24 -12.56 7.75
C THR A 182 4.86 -13.93 7.70
N THR A 183 4.04 -14.95 7.55
CA THR A 183 4.49 -16.32 7.33
C THR A 183 3.48 -17.08 6.48
N ASP A 184 3.95 -18.10 5.78
CA ASP A 184 3.10 -19.13 5.21
C ASP A 184 2.90 -20.28 6.21
N GLY A 185 2.07 -21.24 5.86
CA GLY A 185 1.78 -22.38 6.72
C GLY A 185 2.94 -23.35 6.93
N SER A 186 4.08 -23.16 6.30
CA SER A 186 5.23 -24.08 6.38
C SER A 186 5.78 -24.22 7.80
N LEU A 187 5.70 -23.15 8.62
CA LEU A 187 6.12 -23.18 10.02
C LEU A 187 5.34 -24.18 10.89
N ILE A 188 4.09 -24.42 10.56
CA ILE A 188 3.19 -25.27 11.33
C ILE A 188 2.71 -26.51 10.54
N GLY A 189 3.24 -26.70 9.33
CA GLY A 189 2.92 -27.83 8.45
C GLY A 189 1.51 -27.79 7.86
N VAL A 190 0.95 -26.60 7.63
CA VAL A 190 -0.37 -26.40 7.02
C VAL A 190 -0.19 -25.77 5.63
N ASP A 191 -0.30 -26.57 4.59
CA ASP A 191 -0.23 -26.08 3.22
C ASP A 191 -1.40 -25.15 2.89
N GLY A 192 -1.14 -24.09 2.11
CA GLY A 192 -2.15 -23.12 1.69
C GLY A 192 -2.50 -22.04 2.72
N LEU A 193 -1.94 -22.10 3.93
CA LEU A 193 -2.12 -21.05 4.94
C LEU A 193 -1.13 -19.90 4.71
N ALA A 194 -1.62 -18.66 4.80
CA ALA A 194 -0.82 -17.45 4.89
C ALA A 194 -1.37 -16.56 6.02
N MET A 195 -0.52 -16.00 6.84
CA MET A 195 -0.94 -15.15 7.94
C MET A 195 0.10 -14.07 8.23
N GLY A 196 -0.35 -13.00 8.86
CA GLY A 196 0.53 -11.94 9.31
C GLY A 196 -0.14 -11.05 10.33
N ALA A 197 0.70 -10.31 11.03
CA ALA A 197 0.27 -9.27 11.96
C ALA A 197 1.31 -8.16 12.01
N GLY A 198 0.88 -6.97 12.38
CA GLY A 198 1.78 -5.85 12.51
C GLY A 198 1.25 -4.76 13.42
N TYR A 199 2.18 -3.89 13.79
CA TYR A 199 1.94 -2.74 14.66
C TYR A 199 2.74 -1.55 14.15
N GLY A 200 2.15 -0.38 14.27
CA GLY A 200 2.79 0.88 13.92
C GLY A 200 2.46 2.00 14.90
N LYS A 201 3.33 3.01 14.90
CA LYS A 201 3.18 4.20 15.74
C LYS A 201 3.72 5.43 15.01
N ALA A 202 2.95 6.51 15.04
CA ALA A 202 3.36 7.82 14.54
C ALA A 202 3.18 8.89 15.62
N GLU A 203 4.22 9.71 15.81
CA GLU A 203 4.16 10.87 16.68
C GLU A 203 3.24 11.94 16.07
N VAL A 204 2.21 12.34 16.78
CA VAL A 204 1.30 13.42 16.39
C VAL A 204 1.64 14.67 17.18
N GLN A 205 1.98 15.74 16.47
CA GLN A 205 2.26 17.03 17.10
C GLN A 205 1.00 17.91 17.10
N ILE A 206 0.55 18.30 18.28
CA ILE A 206 -0.50 19.30 18.41
C ILE A 206 0.11 20.68 18.17
N PRO A 207 -0.40 21.49 17.22
CA PRO A 207 0.11 22.83 16.96
C PRO A 207 0.14 23.70 18.22
N THR A 208 1.23 24.42 18.42
CA THR A 208 1.38 25.38 19.54
C THR A 208 0.31 26.46 19.45
N GLY A 209 -0.39 26.70 20.55
CA GLY A 209 -1.45 27.72 20.63
C GLY A 209 -2.88 27.18 20.73
N LEU A 210 -3.07 25.89 20.64
CA LEU A 210 -4.35 25.24 20.97
C LEU A 210 -4.41 24.94 22.48
N ALA A 211 -5.63 24.85 23.03
CA ALA A 211 -5.88 24.74 24.47
C ALA A 211 -5.27 23.49 25.14
N ASN A 212 -4.88 22.51 24.36
CA ASN A 212 -4.24 21.27 24.81
C ASN A 212 -2.86 21.07 24.17
N SER A 213 -2.16 22.15 23.84
CA SER A 213 -0.78 22.06 23.34
C SER A 213 0.09 21.40 24.40
N GLY A 214 0.52 20.16 24.13
CA GLY A 214 1.26 19.33 25.06
C GLY A 214 0.64 17.98 25.38
N ASP A 215 -0.63 17.76 25.06
CA ASP A 215 -1.24 16.42 25.06
C ASP A 215 -0.97 15.77 23.70
N GLU A 216 0.20 15.19 23.60
CA GLU A 216 0.65 14.46 22.43
C GLU A 216 0.08 13.03 22.53
N GLY A 217 -1.06 12.79 21.88
CA GLY A 217 -1.52 11.43 21.63
C GLY A 217 -0.82 10.92 20.37
N ASP A 218 -0.04 9.86 20.49
CA ASP A 218 0.52 9.19 19.32
C ASP A 218 -0.58 8.42 18.58
N LYS A 219 -0.53 8.40 17.25
CA LYS A 219 -1.34 7.51 16.44
C LYS A 219 -0.77 6.11 16.53
N GLU A 220 -1.61 5.10 16.76
CA GLU A 220 -1.23 3.70 16.79
C GLU A 220 -2.08 2.88 15.83
N ASP A 221 -1.45 2.00 15.08
CA ASP A 221 -2.08 1.10 14.11
C ASP A 221 -1.75 -0.35 14.44
N VAL A 222 -2.73 -1.24 14.32
CA VAL A 222 -2.54 -2.67 14.41
C VAL A 222 -3.38 -3.38 13.34
N THR A 223 -2.83 -4.44 12.75
CA THR A 223 -3.59 -5.31 11.85
C THR A 223 -3.13 -6.75 11.96
N ALA A 224 -4.03 -7.69 11.70
CA ALA A 224 -3.72 -9.11 11.56
C ALA A 224 -4.63 -9.75 10.52
N PHE A 225 -4.07 -10.67 9.73
CA PHE A 225 -4.83 -11.40 8.73
C PHE A 225 -4.49 -12.89 8.73
N VAL A 226 -5.44 -13.67 8.22
CA VAL A 226 -5.27 -15.09 7.89
C VAL A 226 -5.98 -15.40 6.59
N ASN A 227 -5.25 -16.06 5.66
CA ASN A 227 -5.79 -16.56 4.40
C ASN A 227 -5.53 -18.07 4.31
N TYR A 228 -6.50 -18.80 3.80
CA TYR A 228 -6.36 -20.23 3.56
C TYR A 228 -6.80 -20.59 2.15
N THR A 229 -5.91 -21.22 1.40
CA THR A 229 -6.15 -21.70 0.03
C THR A 229 -6.29 -23.21 0.02
N TYR A 230 -7.42 -23.71 -0.47
CA TYR A 230 -7.66 -25.12 -0.69
C TYR A 230 -8.18 -25.36 -2.11
N GLY A 231 -7.36 -26.02 -2.93
CA GLY A 231 -7.68 -26.21 -4.34
C GLY A 231 -7.87 -24.85 -5.05
N PRO A 232 -9.01 -24.63 -5.71
CA PRO A 232 -9.26 -23.37 -6.43
C PRO A 232 -9.86 -22.26 -5.55
N VAL A 233 -10.07 -22.51 -4.25
CA VAL A 233 -10.74 -21.55 -3.34
C VAL A 233 -9.71 -20.95 -2.38
N THR A 234 -9.76 -19.65 -2.20
CA THR A 234 -9.07 -18.94 -1.12
C THR A 234 -10.11 -18.20 -0.28
N ILE A 235 -10.07 -18.38 1.03
CA ILE A 235 -10.84 -17.60 1.99
C ILE A 235 -9.89 -16.81 2.89
N GLY A 236 -10.25 -15.59 3.23
CA GLY A 236 -9.42 -14.72 4.06
C GLY A 236 -10.24 -13.91 5.05
N TYR A 237 -9.57 -13.55 6.14
CA TYR A 237 -10.09 -12.68 7.18
C TYR A 237 -9.00 -11.75 7.67
N GLN A 238 -9.34 -10.50 7.92
CA GLN A 238 -8.44 -9.48 8.45
C GLN A 238 -9.16 -8.58 9.44
N GLU A 239 -8.48 -8.25 10.53
CA GLU A 239 -8.86 -7.22 11.47
C GLU A 239 -7.81 -6.11 11.51
N SER A 240 -8.26 -4.87 11.62
CA SER A 240 -7.41 -3.69 11.75
C SER A 240 -8.00 -2.73 12.77
N ALA A 241 -7.14 -2.06 13.53
CA ALA A 241 -7.56 -1.01 14.42
C ALA A 241 -6.60 0.18 14.34
N GLU A 242 -7.15 1.37 14.38
CA GLU A 242 -6.44 2.63 14.45
C GLU A 242 -6.86 3.39 15.70
N ASP A 243 -5.91 3.72 16.58
CA ASP A 243 -6.05 4.79 17.55
C ASP A 243 -5.50 6.07 16.91
N ALA A 244 -6.38 6.98 16.56
CA ALA A 244 -6.02 8.21 15.85
C ALA A 244 -5.11 9.14 16.68
N GLY A 245 -4.99 8.87 17.97
CA GLY A 245 -4.22 9.69 18.91
C GLY A 245 -4.73 11.13 19.00
N GLY A 246 -4.22 11.88 19.96
CA GLY A 246 -4.50 13.30 20.08
C GLY A 246 -5.95 13.65 20.43
N ASN A 247 -6.25 14.94 20.39
CA ASN A 247 -7.53 15.48 20.79
C ASN A 247 -8.44 15.66 19.57
N GLY A 248 -9.42 14.76 19.40
CA GLY A 248 -10.45 14.84 18.36
C GLY A 248 -10.26 13.91 17.17
N GLY A 249 -9.31 12.99 17.22
CA GLY A 249 -9.23 11.88 16.27
C GLY A 249 -10.43 10.92 16.44
N THR A 250 -10.75 10.22 15.36
CA THR A 250 -11.73 9.14 15.36
C THR A 250 -10.97 7.83 15.36
N ASN A 251 -11.16 7.01 16.41
CA ASN A 251 -10.60 5.66 16.40
C ASN A 251 -11.45 4.79 15.48
N GLU A 252 -10.80 3.89 14.77
CA GLU A 252 -11.43 3.01 13.79
C GLU A 252 -11.12 1.55 14.13
N TYR A 253 -12.12 0.70 13.96
CA TYR A 253 -11.96 -0.75 14.06
C TYR A 253 -12.62 -1.40 12.84
N ALA A 254 -11.83 -2.08 12.03
CA ALA A 254 -12.29 -2.69 10.78
C ALA A 254 -12.14 -4.21 10.82
N GLN A 255 -13.18 -4.91 10.37
CA GLN A 255 -13.20 -6.35 10.14
C GLN A 255 -13.52 -6.59 8.66
N ARG A 256 -12.79 -7.51 8.04
CA ARG A 256 -12.96 -7.82 6.62
C ARG A 256 -12.84 -9.31 6.38
N TRP A 257 -13.66 -9.83 5.49
CA TRP A 257 -13.48 -11.16 4.98
C TRP A 257 -13.70 -11.21 3.48
N GLY A 258 -13.12 -12.20 2.83
CA GLY A 258 -13.29 -12.41 1.40
C GLY A 258 -13.13 -13.86 1.02
N ILE A 259 -13.76 -14.23 -0.07
CA ILE A 259 -13.61 -15.53 -0.71
C ILE A 259 -13.35 -15.32 -2.21
N ALA A 260 -12.30 -15.94 -2.73
CA ALA A 260 -12.01 -15.97 -4.16
C ALA A 260 -12.02 -17.40 -4.68
N PHE A 261 -12.53 -17.59 -5.88
CA PHE A 261 -12.65 -18.87 -6.55
C PHE A 261 -12.08 -18.80 -7.97
N ASN A 262 -11.04 -19.58 -8.24
CA ASN A 262 -10.50 -19.76 -9.58
C ASN A 262 -11.35 -20.80 -10.32
N VAL A 263 -12.29 -20.35 -11.15
CA VAL A 263 -13.18 -21.22 -11.93
C VAL A 263 -12.38 -22.08 -12.92
N ASN A 264 -11.33 -21.50 -13.48
CA ASN A 264 -10.31 -22.16 -14.30
C ASN A 264 -9.05 -21.27 -14.35
N ASP A 265 -8.04 -21.66 -15.14
CA ASP A 265 -6.76 -20.94 -15.22
C ASP A 265 -6.87 -19.48 -15.67
N ASN A 266 -7.98 -19.10 -16.25
CA ASN A 266 -8.17 -17.78 -16.83
C ASN A 266 -9.27 -16.96 -16.14
N LEU A 267 -10.22 -17.61 -15.45
CA LEU A 267 -11.40 -16.98 -14.88
C LEU A 267 -11.41 -17.15 -13.36
N SER A 268 -11.51 -16.04 -12.67
CA SER A 268 -11.72 -15.97 -11.22
C SER A 268 -12.93 -15.09 -10.86
N ILE A 269 -13.54 -15.39 -9.74
CA ILE A 269 -14.59 -14.61 -9.12
C ILE A 269 -14.31 -14.45 -7.64
N SER A 270 -14.82 -13.39 -7.02
CA SER A 270 -14.72 -13.18 -5.59
C SER A 270 -15.91 -12.44 -5.02
N TYR A 271 -16.10 -12.58 -3.72
CA TYR A 271 -17.03 -11.80 -2.93
C TYR A 271 -16.36 -11.49 -1.58
N GLY A 272 -16.64 -10.33 -1.03
CA GLY A 272 -16.14 -9.92 0.27
C GLY A 272 -17.05 -8.93 0.95
N GLU A 273 -16.86 -8.80 2.26
CA GLU A 273 -17.55 -7.83 3.11
C GLU A 273 -16.53 -7.18 4.05
N ALA A 274 -16.78 -5.93 4.40
CA ALA A 274 -16.05 -5.19 5.42
C ALA A 274 -17.00 -4.39 6.29
N GLU A 275 -16.72 -4.36 7.60
CA GLU A 275 -17.38 -3.51 8.57
C GLU A 275 -16.33 -2.62 9.22
N THR A 276 -16.60 -1.31 9.33
CA THR A 276 -15.74 -0.37 10.03
C THR A 276 -16.52 0.42 11.08
N GLU A 277 -16.16 0.25 12.34
CA GLU A 277 -16.70 1.04 13.45
C GLU A 277 -15.89 2.32 13.63
N PHE A 278 -16.59 3.45 13.76
CA PHE A 278 -16.03 4.76 14.01
C PHE A 278 -16.36 5.21 15.43
N ALA A 279 -15.36 5.21 16.30
CA ALA A 279 -15.50 5.69 17.67
C ALA A 279 -15.32 7.21 17.75
N LYS A 280 -16.40 7.96 17.53
CA LYS A 280 -16.40 9.43 17.67
C LYS A 280 -16.52 9.82 19.14
N ALA A 281 -15.66 10.72 19.63
CA ALA A 281 -15.59 11.12 21.03
C ALA A 281 -16.91 11.72 21.61
N SER A 282 -17.85 12.13 20.78
CA SER A 282 -19.09 12.83 21.20
C SER A 282 -20.37 12.37 20.49
N SER A 283 -20.35 11.31 19.72
CA SER A 283 -21.52 10.82 18.96
C SER A 283 -21.67 9.30 19.07
N ALA A 284 -22.84 8.78 18.71
CA ALA A 284 -23.06 7.34 18.63
C ALA A 284 -22.05 6.72 17.65
N HIS A 285 -21.61 5.52 17.95
CA HIS A 285 -20.84 4.70 17.02
C HIS A 285 -21.71 4.45 15.78
N VAL A 286 -21.13 4.67 14.63
CA VAL A 286 -21.74 4.37 13.34
C VAL A 286 -20.81 3.41 12.60
N THR A 287 -21.37 2.28 12.17
CA THR A 287 -20.65 1.27 11.39
C THR A 287 -20.84 1.55 9.91
N GLU A 288 -19.76 1.57 9.18
CA GLU A 288 -19.76 1.50 7.72
C GLU A 288 -19.78 0.03 7.33
N ASP A 289 -20.67 -0.33 6.42
CA ASP A 289 -20.79 -1.67 5.86
C ASP A 289 -20.46 -1.61 4.37
N ILE A 290 -19.52 -2.42 3.92
CA ILE A 290 -19.10 -2.51 2.52
C ILE A 290 -19.25 -3.95 2.05
N GLU A 291 -19.81 -4.16 0.87
CA GLU A 291 -19.79 -5.45 0.18
C GLU A 291 -19.35 -5.29 -1.27
N GLY A 292 -18.74 -6.34 -1.82
CA GLY A 292 -18.26 -6.28 -3.19
C GLY A 292 -18.19 -7.65 -3.84
N PHE A 293 -18.53 -7.66 -5.13
CA PHE A 293 -18.36 -8.80 -6.02
C PHE A 293 -17.39 -8.43 -7.15
N ALA A 294 -16.45 -9.33 -7.45
CA ALA A 294 -15.55 -9.14 -8.58
C ALA A 294 -15.44 -10.37 -9.46
N ILE A 295 -15.19 -10.13 -10.74
CA ILE A 295 -14.91 -11.14 -11.76
C ILE A 295 -13.72 -10.70 -12.61
N ALA A 296 -12.80 -11.61 -12.92
CA ALA A 296 -11.70 -11.33 -13.82
C ALA A 296 -11.45 -12.48 -14.79
N TYR A 297 -11.23 -12.12 -16.05
CA TYR A 297 -10.81 -13.03 -17.10
C TYR A 297 -9.50 -12.56 -17.73
N THR A 298 -8.46 -13.40 -17.66
CA THR A 298 -7.12 -13.08 -18.18
C THR A 298 -6.82 -13.92 -19.42
N MET A 299 -6.33 -13.27 -20.47
CA MET A 299 -5.94 -13.91 -21.73
C MET A 299 -4.60 -13.33 -22.21
N GLY A 300 -3.52 -14.01 -21.89
CA GLY A 300 -2.16 -13.52 -22.17
C GLY A 300 -1.88 -12.21 -21.42
N SER A 301 -1.55 -11.14 -22.15
CA SER A 301 -1.30 -9.81 -21.58
C SER A 301 -2.55 -8.92 -21.49
N MET A 302 -3.74 -9.48 -21.73
CA MET A 302 -5.02 -8.79 -21.60
C MET A 302 -5.81 -9.34 -20.41
N LYS A 303 -6.42 -8.45 -19.62
CA LYS A 303 -7.36 -8.79 -18.54
C LYS A 303 -8.65 -7.98 -18.74
N ILE A 304 -9.79 -8.64 -18.64
CA ILE A 304 -11.11 -8.01 -18.50
C ILE A 304 -11.55 -8.28 -17.06
N ALA A 305 -11.91 -7.24 -16.33
CA ALA A 305 -12.39 -7.35 -14.97
C ALA A 305 -13.70 -6.57 -14.80
N GLY A 306 -14.49 -6.95 -13.82
CA GLY A 306 -15.67 -6.23 -13.41
C GLY A 306 -15.78 -6.27 -11.89
N ASN A 307 -16.14 -5.13 -11.30
CA ASN A 307 -16.40 -4.96 -9.88
C ASN A 307 -17.81 -4.37 -9.70
N MET A 308 -18.46 -4.78 -8.63
CA MET A 308 -19.71 -4.21 -8.15
C MET A 308 -19.55 -4.06 -6.63
N ASN A 309 -19.42 -2.84 -6.18
CA ASN A 309 -19.17 -2.50 -4.79
C ASN A 309 -20.30 -1.60 -4.28
N ASP A 310 -20.71 -1.84 -3.04
CA ASP A 310 -21.76 -1.11 -2.33
C ASP A 310 -21.26 -0.75 -0.94
N ALA A 311 -21.58 0.47 -0.48
CA ALA A 311 -21.27 0.93 0.86
C ALA A 311 -22.48 1.61 1.51
N ALA A 312 -22.72 1.29 2.76
CA ALA A 312 -23.67 1.97 3.60
C ALA A 312 -22.95 2.69 4.74
N ASN A 313 -23.48 3.86 5.14
CA ASN A 313 -22.96 4.69 6.24
C ASN A 313 -21.48 5.11 6.07
N MET A 314 -21.07 5.42 4.86
CA MET A 314 -19.68 5.74 4.51
C MET A 314 -19.02 6.72 5.47
N ALA A 315 -17.77 6.46 5.80
CA ALA A 315 -16.96 7.24 6.73
C ALA A 315 -17.65 7.50 8.09
N GLY A 316 -18.48 6.56 8.53
CA GLY A 316 -19.23 6.66 9.77
C GLY A 316 -20.33 7.72 9.74
N SER A 317 -20.90 8.04 8.58
CA SER A 317 -22.01 8.98 8.41
C SER A 317 -23.30 8.25 8.13
N ASP A 318 -24.24 8.31 9.08
CA ASP A 318 -25.54 7.63 8.99
C ASP A 318 -26.31 8.03 7.72
N GLY A 319 -26.70 7.02 6.93
CA GLY A 319 -27.45 7.17 5.69
C GLY A 319 -26.63 7.69 4.48
N SER A 320 -25.31 7.82 4.59
CA SER A 320 -24.43 8.07 3.46
C SER A 320 -24.12 6.76 2.76
N ASN A 321 -24.70 6.52 1.60
CA ASN A 321 -24.56 5.28 0.83
C ASN A 321 -23.95 5.57 -0.53
N ASP A 322 -23.23 4.60 -1.07
CA ASP A 322 -22.58 4.71 -2.37
C ASP A 322 -22.54 3.35 -3.07
N GLU A 323 -22.66 3.36 -4.40
CA GLU A 323 -22.63 2.15 -5.23
C GLU A 323 -21.75 2.40 -6.45
N MET A 324 -20.86 1.46 -6.75
CA MET A 324 -20.02 1.52 -7.93
C MET A 324 -20.07 0.22 -8.74
N THR A 325 -20.22 0.33 -10.03
CA THR A 325 -20.00 -0.77 -10.99
C THR A 325 -18.95 -0.36 -12.00
N GLU A 326 -17.87 -1.10 -12.09
CA GLU A 326 -16.80 -0.88 -13.05
C GLU A 326 -16.56 -2.09 -13.95
N ILE A 327 -16.27 -1.81 -15.22
CA ILE A 327 -15.70 -2.78 -16.17
C ILE A 327 -14.36 -2.23 -16.64
N ALA A 328 -13.29 -2.99 -16.41
CA ALA A 328 -11.93 -2.63 -16.76
C ALA A 328 -11.35 -3.55 -17.83
N LEU A 329 -10.75 -2.96 -18.86
CA LEU A 329 -9.97 -3.67 -19.90
C LEU A 329 -8.50 -3.25 -19.80
N SER A 330 -7.66 -4.18 -19.37
CA SER A 330 -6.24 -3.92 -19.11
C SER A 330 -5.35 -4.61 -20.15
N PHE A 331 -4.27 -3.92 -20.53
CA PHE A 331 -3.21 -4.44 -21.37
C PHE A 331 -1.86 -4.23 -20.68
N ALA A 332 -1.06 -5.30 -20.54
CA ALA A 332 0.31 -5.23 -20.04
C ALA A 332 1.30 -5.30 -21.22
N PHE A 333 2.41 -4.54 -21.15
CA PHE A 333 3.46 -4.46 -22.17
C PHE A 333 4.82 -4.16 -21.55
#